data_75c60d2eefcfc1151195e291f1e89c17
#
_entry.id   75c60d2eefcfc1151195e291f1e89c17
#
_cell.length_a   1.000
_cell.length_b   1.000
_cell.length_c   1.000
_cell.angle_alpha   90.00
_cell.angle_beta   90.00
_cell.angle_gamma   90.00
#
_symmetry.space_group_name_H-M   'P 1'
#
loop_
_entity.id
_entity.type
_entity.pdbx_description
1 polymer ?
#
loop_
_entity_poly.entity_id
_entity_poly.type
_entity_poly.pdbx_seq_one_letter_code
_entity_poly.pdbx_strand_id
1 'polypeptide(L)'
;MTIRSLDFVSAAGARRRTCPAFFCEGGFSFMYHIDRGAWAEINLDAVAHNVQIAKSNLDPHTKLCAVVKADAYGHGAVAVAREAEKNGADFLAVALLQEGLELREAGIRLPILVLGSLQPGAANVVVQFDISHAVFDEERLYALNEAAVKLNKKARIHIAIDTGMHRIGVHVRDAGEFAAKAAALPGIEIEGVFSHFATADADDKAYAAHQFERFQEALKLIREKGIRVPLAHIANSAALTELRAYQMDMVRQGIN
;
A
#
# COMPACT_ATOMS: atom_id res chain seq x y z
N MET A 1 9.85 1.66 -22.35
CA MET A 1 9.82 2.88 -21.54
C MET A 1 10.75 3.89 -22.20
N THR A 2 10.17 4.85 -22.90
CA THR A 2 10.99 5.84 -23.66
C THR A 2 11.31 6.96 -22.71
N ILE A 3 12.56 7.04 -22.26
CA ILE A 3 13.04 8.17 -21.45
C ILE A 3 13.23 9.33 -22.43
N ARG A 4 12.32 10.27 -22.39
CA ARG A 4 12.50 11.59 -23.03
C ARG A 4 12.67 12.60 -21.90
N SER A 5 13.51 13.59 -22.11
CA SER A 5 13.78 14.72 -21.22
C SER A 5 12.52 15.55 -20.91
N LEU A 6 12.26 16.05 -19.67
CA LEU A 6 10.92 16.29 -19.26
C LEU A 6 10.53 17.28 -18.20
N ASP A 7 9.31 17.78 -18.33
CA ASP A 7 8.60 18.71 -17.44
C ASP A 7 7.40 18.00 -16.77
N PHE A 8 7.07 18.35 -15.53
CA PHE A 8 5.82 17.96 -14.89
C PHE A 8 4.64 18.76 -15.47
N VAL A 9 3.58 18.06 -15.88
CA VAL A 9 2.34 18.69 -16.31
C VAL A 9 1.28 18.51 -15.24
N SER A 10 0.70 19.61 -14.75
CA SER A 10 -0.49 19.56 -13.89
C SER A 10 -1.75 19.36 -14.74
N ALA A 11 -2.81 18.81 -14.16
CA ALA A 11 -4.10 18.58 -14.83
C ALA A 11 -4.74 19.84 -15.44
N ALA A 12 -4.19 21.04 -15.17
CA ALA A 12 -4.62 22.32 -15.75
C ALA A 12 -3.79 22.76 -16.95
N GLY A 13 -2.94 21.89 -17.53
CA GLY A 13 -2.12 22.23 -18.69
C GLY A 13 -0.95 23.18 -18.42
N ALA A 14 -0.69 23.52 -17.17
CA ALA A 14 0.43 24.35 -16.79
C ALA A 14 1.68 23.50 -16.55
N ARG A 15 2.74 23.72 -17.32
CA ARG A 15 4.04 23.09 -17.13
C ARG A 15 4.68 23.61 -15.85
N ARG A 16 4.89 22.74 -14.86
CA ARG A 16 5.68 23.06 -13.67
C ARG A 16 7.00 22.31 -13.73
N ARG A 17 8.10 23.05 -13.74
CA ARG A 17 9.43 22.49 -13.55
C ARG A 17 9.62 22.23 -12.06
N THR A 18 9.80 20.99 -11.64
CA THR A 18 10.18 20.68 -10.26
C THR A 18 11.66 20.37 -10.21
N CYS A 19 12.41 21.32 -9.67
CA CYS A 19 13.75 21.04 -9.15
C CYS A 19 13.59 20.60 -7.68
N PRO A 20 14.36 19.63 -7.16
CA PRO A 20 14.33 19.34 -5.74
C PRO A 20 14.73 20.58 -4.96
N ALA A 21 13.80 21.13 -4.19
CA ALA A 21 14.06 22.26 -3.33
C ALA A 21 14.86 21.79 -2.11
N PHE A 22 16.12 22.17 -2.02
CA PHE A 22 16.81 22.18 -0.73
C PHE A 22 16.33 23.42 0.04
N PHE A 23 15.55 23.21 1.10
CA PHE A 23 15.24 24.25 2.07
C PHE A 23 16.48 24.53 2.92
N CYS A 24 17.08 25.70 2.75
CA CYS A 24 17.92 26.31 3.78
C CYS A 24 17.08 27.38 4.49
N GLU A 25 16.94 27.28 5.80
CA GLU A 25 16.41 28.35 6.64
C GLU A 25 17.35 29.56 6.55
N GLY A 26 16.85 30.64 5.94
CA GLY A 26 17.59 31.90 5.81
C GLY A 26 17.42 32.55 4.43
N GLY A 27 16.34 33.18 4.22
CA GLY A 27 15.86 34.21 3.30
C GLY A 27 16.61 34.59 2.00
N PHE A 28 17.40 33.69 1.38
CA PHE A 28 17.90 33.84 0.01
C PHE A 28 17.82 32.51 -0.73
N SER A 29 16.77 32.34 -1.52
CA SER A 29 16.64 31.20 -2.45
C SER A 29 17.52 31.48 -3.68
N PHE A 30 18.77 31.03 -3.66
CA PHE A 30 19.52 30.85 -4.91
C PHE A 30 18.97 29.60 -5.61
N MET A 31 18.11 29.80 -6.59
CA MET A 31 17.66 28.75 -7.50
C MET A 31 18.82 28.45 -8.47
N TYR A 32 19.68 27.49 -8.09
CA TYR A 32 20.62 26.92 -9.05
C TYR A 32 19.82 26.09 -10.04
N HIS A 33 19.58 26.59 -11.23
CA HIS A 33 19.21 25.77 -12.36
C HIS A 33 20.41 24.89 -12.71
N ILE A 34 20.49 23.71 -12.12
CA ILE A 34 21.38 22.67 -12.62
C ILE A 34 20.70 22.14 -13.88
N ASP A 35 21.18 22.59 -15.02
CA ASP A 35 20.71 22.15 -16.34
C ASP A 35 21.15 20.69 -16.54
N ARG A 36 20.40 19.75 -15.98
CA ARG A 36 20.54 18.34 -16.30
C ARG A 36 19.80 18.15 -17.62
N GLY A 37 20.50 17.80 -18.69
CA GLY A 37 19.91 17.55 -20.02
C GLY A 37 18.96 16.33 -20.06
N ALA A 38 18.57 15.79 -18.90
CA ALA A 38 17.63 14.70 -18.78
C ALA A 38 16.65 14.91 -17.61
N TRP A 39 15.39 14.76 -17.87
CA TRP A 39 14.28 14.84 -16.91
C TRP A 39 13.27 13.73 -17.22
N ALA A 40 12.33 13.37 -16.29
CA ALA A 40 11.23 12.45 -16.54
C ALA A 40 9.91 13.23 -16.72
N GLU A 41 9.04 12.92 -17.70
CA GLU A 41 7.70 13.50 -17.92
C GLU A 41 6.63 12.53 -17.45
N ILE A 42 5.85 12.93 -16.50
CA ILE A 42 4.77 12.10 -16.00
C ILE A 42 3.47 12.65 -16.55
N ASN A 43 2.82 11.84 -17.38
CA ASN A 43 1.50 12.16 -17.89
C ASN A 43 0.44 11.73 -16.87
N LEU A 44 -0.14 12.69 -16.15
CA LEU A 44 -1.15 12.42 -15.13
C LEU A 44 -2.49 11.96 -15.74
N ASP A 45 -2.80 12.31 -16.98
CA ASP A 45 -3.99 11.80 -17.67
C ASP A 45 -3.84 10.29 -17.97
N ALA A 46 -2.61 9.85 -18.29
CA ALA A 46 -2.32 8.42 -18.44
C ALA A 46 -2.43 7.67 -17.10
N VAL A 47 -2.00 8.29 -16.00
CA VAL A 47 -2.20 7.73 -14.64
C VAL A 47 -3.69 7.59 -14.34
N ALA A 48 -4.48 8.65 -14.58
CA ALA A 48 -5.93 8.63 -14.40
C ALA A 48 -6.61 7.52 -15.22
N HIS A 49 -6.25 7.42 -16.50
CA HIS A 49 -6.74 6.38 -17.40
C HIS A 49 -6.41 4.98 -16.87
N ASN A 50 -5.17 4.72 -16.46
CA ASN A 50 -4.76 3.41 -15.93
C ASN A 50 -5.52 3.04 -14.66
N VAL A 51 -5.79 4.00 -13.77
CA VAL A 51 -6.61 3.77 -12.56
C VAL A 51 -8.05 3.40 -12.95
N GLN A 52 -8.64 4.10 -13.93
CA GLN A 52 -10.00 3.80 -14.43
C GLN A 52 -10.07 2.41 -15.08
N ILE A 53 -9.08 2.05 -15.90
CA ILE A 53 -8.98 0.70 -16.49
C ILE A 53 -8.85 -0.37 -15.39
N ALA A 54 -8.00 -0.14 -14.39
CA ALA A 54 -7.90 -1.07 -13.28
C ALA A 54 -9.25 -1.23 -12.57
N LYS A 55 -9.91 -0.12 -12.25
CA LYS A 55 -11.22 -0.13 -11.58
C LYS A 55 -12.28 -0.87 -12.39
N SER A 56 -12.31 -0.69 -13.72
CA SER A 56 -13.27 -1.37 -14.61
C SER A 56 -13.02 -2.88 -14.73
N ASN A 57 -11.82 -3.35 -14.39
CA ASN A 57 -11.48 -4.77 -14.38
C ASN A 57 -11.72 -5.46 -13.03
N LEU A 58 -12.18 -4.74 -12.02
CA LEU A 58 -12.52 -5.30 -10.72
C LEU A 58 -13.96 -5.82 -10.68
N ASP A 59 -14.18 -6.81 -9.84
CA ASP A 59 -15.53 -7.19 -9.44
C ASP A 59 -16.21 -6.04 -8.66
N PRO A 60 -17.54 -5.90 -8.71
CA PRO A 60 -18.25 -4.73 -8.19
C PRO A 60 -17.99 -4.40 -6.71
N HIS A 61 -17.60 -5.37 -5.90
CA HIS A 61 -17.35 -5.21 -4.46
C HIS A 61 -15.85 -5.13 -4.12
N THR A 62 -14.99 -5.38 -5.10
CA THR A 62 -13.54 -5.37 -4.91
C THR A 62 -13.00 -3.93 -4.88
N LYS A 63 -12.23 -3.62 -3.86
CA LYS A 63 -11.57 -2.32 -3.70
C LYS A 63 -10.29 -2.26 -4.54
N LEU A 64 -9.98 -1.05 -5.00
CA LEU A 64 -8.72 -0.74 -5.64
C LEU A 64 -7.77 -0.07 -4.64
N CYS A 65 -6.64 -0.70 -4.40
CA CYS A 65 -5.53 -0.11 -3.66
C CYS A 65 -4.43 0.32 -4.64
N ALA A 66 -4.20 1.62 -4.80
CA ALA A 66 -3.10 2.13 -5.61
C ALA A 66 -1.79 2.10 -4.80
N VAL A 67 -0.79 1.40 -5.31
CA VAL A 67 0.52 1.25 -4.66
C VAL A 67 1.44 2.35 -5.16
N VAL A 68 1.77 3.30 -4.28
CA VAL A 68 2.55 4.52 -4.61
C VAL A 68 3.88 4.59 -3.85
N LYS A 69 4.41 3.45 -3.44
CA LYS A 69 5.72 3.33 -2.79
C LYS A 69 6.87 3.79 -3.70
N ALA A 70 8.03 4.10 -3.12
CA ALA A 70 9.24 4.55 -3.82
C ALA A 70 8.93 5.71 -4.78
N ASP A 71 8.29 6.76 -4.23
CA ASP A 71 7.83 7.93 -4.98
C ASP A 71 6.95 7.56 -6.19
N ALA A 72 5.97 6.66 -5.98
CA ALA A 72 5.15 6.05 -7.04
C ALA A 72 6.04 5.45 -8.14
N TYR A 73 7.06 4.69 -7.74
CA TYR A 73 8.06 4.10 -8.66
C TYR A 73 8.78 5.16 -9.50
N GLY A 74 9.04 6.34 -8.92
CA GLY A 74 9.68 7.47 -9.56
C GLY A 74 8.75 8.38 -10.38
N HIS A 75 7.43 8.24 -10.22
CA HIS A 75 6.43 9.05 -10.93
C HIS A 75 5.88 10.22 -10.10
N GLY A 76 6.33 10.39 -8.85
CA GLY A 76 5.84 11.44 -7.95
C GLY A 76 4.64 10.99 -7.13
N ALA A 77 4.89 10.49 -5.90
CA ALA A 77 3.88 9.83 -5.07
C ALA A 77 2.65 10.70 -4.81
N VAL A 78 2.83 11.97 -4.47
CA VAL A 78 1.72 12.89 -4.16
C VAL A 78 0.84 13.16 -5.37
N ALA A 79 1.44 13.38 -6.56
CA ALA A 79 0.70 13.65 -7.79
C ALA A 79 -0.10 12.42 -8.23
N VAL A 80 0.55 11.23 -8.24
CA VAL A 80 -0.09 9.96 -8.59
C VAL A 80 -1.19 9.60 -7.57
N ALA A 81 -0.96 9.78 -6.26
CA ALA A 81 -1.95 9.50 -5.24
C ALA A 81 -3.20 10.37 -5.39
N ARG A 82 -3.05 11.67 -5.72
CA ARG A 82 -4.18 12.56 -5.99
C ARG A 82 -5.00 12.14 -7.20
N GLU A 83 -4.32 11.73 -8.28
CA GLU A 83 -5.04 11.22 -9.46
C GLU A 83 -5.69 9.87 -9.18
N ALA A 84 -5.06 8.98 -8.41
CA ALA A 84 -5.67 7.73 -7.99
C ALA A 84 -6.94 7.97 -7.14
N GLU A 85 -6.89 8.89 -6.16
CA GLU A 85 -8.03 9.27 -5.32
C GLU A 85 -9.20 9.80 -6.16
N LYS A 86 -8.95 10.73 -7.09
CA LYS A 86 -9.97 11.31 -7.98
C LYS A 86 -10.62 10.28 -8.90
N ASN A 87 -9.86 9.26 -9.32
CA ASN A 87 -10.30 8.27 -10.29
C ASN A 87 -10.78 6.95 -9.66
N GLY A 88 -11.05 6.96 -8.35
CA GLY A 88 -11.79 5.90 -7.69
C GLY A 88 -10.94 4.82 -7.02
N ALA A 89 -9.68 5.08 -6.71
CA ALA A 89 -8.95 4.26 -5.77
C ALA A 89 -9.61 4.34 -4.38
N ASP A 90 -9.68 3.21 -3.69
CA ASP A 90 -10.29 3.10 -2.35
C ASP A 90 -9.24 3.13 -1.23
N PHE A 91 -8.00 2.76 -1.57
CA PHE A 91 -6.84 2.68 -0.68
C PHE A 91 -5.57 3.14 -1.40
N LEU A 92 -4.59 3.55 -0.62
CA LEU A 92 -3.21 3.69 -1.07
C LEU A 92 -2.33 2.71 -0.30
N ALA A 93 -1.23 2.25 -0.91
CA ALA A 93 -0.24 1.47 -0.22
C ALA A 93 1.17 1.99 -0.50
N VAL A 94 1.98 2.00 0.55
CA VAL A 94 3.38 2.44 0.54
C VAL A 94 4.27 1.37 1.18
N ALA A 95 5.59 1.48 1.01
CA ALA A 95 6.53 0.56 1.63
C ALA A 95 6.95 1.00 3.04
N LEU A 96 7.10 2.31 3.25
CA LEU A 96 7.64 2.88 4.46
C LEU A 96 6.65 3.85 5.11
N LEU A 97 6.72 3.98 6.45
CA LEU A 97 5.90 4.95 7.17
C LEU A 97 6.16 6.38 6.70
N GLN A 98 7.41 6.74 6.40
CA GLN A 98 7.76 8.07 5.92
C GLN A 98 7.02 8.46 4.62
N GLU A 99 6.86 7.52 3.68
CA GLU A 99 6.09 7.73 2.45
C GLU A 99 4.60 8.01 2.78
N GLY A 100 4.04 7.27 3.76
CA GLY A 100 2.67 7.50 4.23
C GLY A 100 2.48 8.86 4.88
N LEU A 101 3.46 9.33 5.64
CA LEU A 101 3.45 10.66 6.26
C LEU A 101 3.49 11.77 5.21
N GLU A 102 4.33 11.65 4.19
CA GLU A 102 4.39 12.59 3.06
C GLU A 102 3.01 12.73 2.39
N LEU A 103 2.31 11.63 2.16
CA LEU A 103 0.96 11.66 1.61
C LEU A 103 -0.04 12.35 2.56
N ARG A 104 0.05 12.10 3.87
CA ARG A 104 -0.79 12.78 4.87
C ARG A 104 -0.52 14.28 4.94
N GLU A 105 0.74 14.70 4.93
CA GLU A 105 1.16 16.11 4.88
C GLU A 105 0.68 16.81 3.61
N ALA A 106 0.65 16.08 2.48
CA ALA A 106 0.08 16.56 1.22
C ALA A 106 -1.46 16.64 1.22
N GLY A 107 -2.13 16.24 2.32
CA GLY A 107 -3.59 16.32 2.48
C GLY A 107 -4.37 15.15 1.87
N ILE A 108 -3.72 14.06 1.50
CA ILE A 108 -4.37 12.82 1.05
C ILE A 108 -5.17 12.22 2.21
N ARG A 109 -6.45 11.89 1.98
CA ARG A 109 -7.38 11.37 2.99
C ARG A 109 -7.73 9.90 2.84
N LEU A 110 -7.49 9.30 1.69
CA LEU A 110 -7.69 7.86 1.51
C LEU A 110 -7.00 7.05 2.61
N PRO A 111 -7.51 5.88 3.00
CA PRO A 111 -6.78 4.93 3.83
C PRO A 111 -5.40 4.63 3.22
N ILE A 112 -4.37 4.64 4.04
CA ILE A 112 -2.99 4.34 3.63
C ILE A 112 -2.52 3.10 4.38
N LEU A 113 -2.06 2.09 3.66
CA LEU A 113 -1.47 0.88 4.20
C LEU A 113 0.05 0.87 4.00
N VAL A 114 0.80 0.81 5.08
CA VAL A 114 2.24 0.54 5.03
C VAL A 114 2.46 -0.97 4.93
N LEU A 115 3.08 -1.41 3.85
CA LEU A 115 3.31 -2.84 3.54
C LEU A 115 4.60 -3.38 4.16
N GLY A 116 5.53 -2.52 4.53
CA GLY A 116 6.83 -2.89 5.09
C GLY A 116 6.78 -3.12 6.60
N SER A 117 7.97 -3.31 7.18
CA SER A 117 8.12 -3.55 8.61
C SER A 117 8.10 -2.24 9.40
N LEU A 118 7.40 -2.23 10.51
CA LEU A 118 7.37 -1.13 11.47
C LEU A 118 8.65 -1.12 12.32
N GLN A 119 9.23 0.03 12.53
CA GLN A 119 10.15 0.24 13.64
C GLN A 119 9.32 0.46 14.92
N PRO A 120 9.46 -0.36 15.98
CA PRO A 120 8.59 -0.30 17.15
C PRO A 120 8.48 1.11 17.76
N GLY A 121 9.56 1.87 17.79
CA GLY A 121 9.57 3.26 18.26
C GLY A 121 8.70 4.24 17.44
N ALA A 122 8.28 3.87 16.24
CA ALA A 122 7.41 4.69 15.39
C ALA A 122 5.91 4.37 15.52
N ALA A 123 5.53 3.43 16.38
CA ALA A 123 4.13 3.01 16.55
C ALA A 123 3.18 4.17 16.91
N ASN A 124 3.63 5.11 17.77
CA ASN A 124 2.85 6.30 18.11
C ASN A 124 2.51 7.14 16.86
N VAL A 125 3.44 7.26 15.91
CA VAL A 125 3.25 8.03 14.69
C VAL A 125 2.23 7.36 13.78
N VAL A 126 2.30 6.03 13.62
CA VAL A 126 1.32 5.24 12.85
C VAL A 126 -0.10 5.53 13.33
N VAL A 127 -0.31 5.43 14.66
CA VAL A 127 -1.62 5.65 15.28
C VAL A 127 -2.06 7.11 15.22
N GLN A 128 -1.13 8.04 15.43
CA GLN A 128 -1.42 9.47 15.42
C GLN A 128 -1.95 9.93 14.06
N PHE A 129 -1.31 9.49 12.97
CA PHE A 129 -1.61 9.88 11.60
C PHE A 129 -2.63 8.98 10.91
N ASP A 130 -3.25 8.06 11.65
CA ASP A 130 -4.30 7.19 11.14
C ASP A 130 -3.86 6.40 9.89
N ILE A 131 -2.71 5.74 10.01
CA ILE A 131 -2.10 4.92 8.95
C ILE A 131 -2.28 3.45 9.33
N SER A 132 -2.80 2.64 8.42
CA SER A 132 -2.89 1.18 8.57
C SER A 132 -1.52 0.54 8.36
N HIS A 133 -1.18 -0.49 9.11
CA HIS A 133 0.15 -1.11 9.02
C HIS A 133 0.09 -2.62 8.87
N ALA A 134 0.99 -3.16 8.04
CA ALA A 134 1.23 -4.60 7.95
C ALA A 134 1.88 -5.11 9.23
N VAL A 135 1.34 -6.20 9.81
CA VAL A 135 1.86 -6.82 11.02
C VAL A 135 2.00 -8.32 10.80
N PHE A 136 3.12 -8.88 11.25
CA PHE A 136 3.45 -10.29 11.09
C PHE A 136 4.31 -10.86 12.22
N ASP A 137 4.50 -10.10 13.30
CA ASP A 137 5.19 -10.52 14.51
C ASP A 137 4.62 -9.83 15.76
N GLU A 138 4.89 -10.41 16.92
CA GLU A 138 4.32 -9.96 18.20
C GLU A 138 4.93 -8.65 18.69
N GLU A 139 6.21 -8.38 18.43
CA GLU A 139 6.89 -7.17 18.88
C GLU A 139 6.18 -5.92 18.34
N ARG A 140 5.91 -5.92 17.03
CA ARG A 140 5.23 -4.81 16.34
C ARG A 140 3.76 -4.73 16.69
N LEU A 141 3.13 -5.89 16.87
CA LEU A 141 1.74 -5.97 17.33
C LEU A 141 1.56 -5.31 18.70
N TYR A 142 2.42 -5.64 19.66
CA TYR A 142 2.34 -5.05 21.00
C TYR A 142 2.72 -3.58 21.02
N ALA A 143 3.73 -3.15 20.24
CA ALA A 143 4.09 -1.74 20.13
C ALA A 143 2.92 -0.89 19.59
N LEU A 144 2.20 -1.37 18.57
CA LEU A 144 1.01 -0.70 18.05
C LEU A 144 -0.14 -0.66 19.08
N ASN A 145 -0.36 -1.75 19.80
CA ASN A 145 -1.37 -1.80 20.86
C ASN A 145 -1.08 -0.78 21.97
N GLU A 146 0.15 -0.74 22.48
CA GLU A 146 0.55 0.21 23.52
C GLU A 146 0.38 1.67 23.07
N ALA A 147 0.81 1.97 21.85
CA ALA A 147 0.65 3.28 21.24
C ALA A 147 -0.83 3.67 21.11
N ALA A 148 -1.66 2.75 20.65
CA ALA A 148 -3.09 2.98 20.47
C ALA A 148 -3.82 3.22 21.80
N VAL A 149 -3.55 2.41 22.81
CA VAL A 149 -4.09 2.58 24.17
C VAL A 149 -3.67 3.93 24.75
N LYS A 150 -2.39 4.27 24.66
CA LYS A 150 -1.86 5.55 25.16
C LYS A 150 -2.50 6.77 24.49
N LEU A 151 -2.80 6.67 23.19
CA LEU A 151 -3.43 7.75 22.42
C LEU A 151 -4.97 7.71 22.47
N ASN A 152 -5.56 6.74 23.19
CA ASN A 152 -7.01 6.49 23.22
C ASN A 152 -7.60 6.35 21.79
N LYS A 153 -6.92 5.59 20.94
CA LYS A 153 -7.28 5.32 19.54
C LYS A 153 -7.25 3.82 19.27
N LYS A 154 -7.52 3.43 18.04
CA LYS A 154 -7.26 2.09 17.50
C LYS A 154 -6.12 2.15 16.50
N ALA A 155 -5.23 1.16 16.56
CA ALA A 155 -4.27 0.89 15.50
C ALA A 155 -4.91 -0.08 14.51
N ARG A 156 -5.13 0.36 13.26
CA ARG A 156 -5.61 -0.51 12.20
C ARG A 156 -4.46 -1.33 11.63
N ILE A 157 -4.64 -2.63 11.60
CA ILE A 157 -3.61 -3.55 11.10
C ILE A 157 -4.12 -4.43 9.98
N HIS A 158 -3.21 -4.78 9.07
CA HIS A 158 -3.37 -5.87 8.13
C HIS A 158 -2.38 -6.98 8.48
N ILE A 159 -2.87 -8.15 8.82
CA ILE A 159 -2.03 -9.31 9.13
C ILE A 159 -1.46 -9.84 7.83
N ALA A 160 -0.13 -9.86 7.70
CA ALA A 160 0.54 -10.45 6.56
C ALA A 160 0.71 -11.95 6.75
N ILE A 161 0.39 -12.74 5.74
CA ILE A 161 0.53 -14.21 5.73
C ILE A 161 1.57 -14.61 4.68
N ASP A 162 2.54 -15.41 5.06
CA ASP A 162 3.49 -15.99 4.13
C ASP A 162 2.91 -17.29 3.52
N THR A 163 2.47 -17.17 2.29
CA THR A 163 1.95 -18.29 1.51
C THR A 163 2.97 -18.94 0.57
N GLY A 164 4.21 -18.43 0.57
CA GLY A 164 5.27 -18.97 -0.27
C GLY A 164 6.18 -17.94 -0.94
N MET A 165 6.01 -16.63 -0.65
CA MET A 165 6.95 -15.63 -1.13
C MET A 165 8.21 -15.54 -0.24
N HIS A 166 8.11 -15.97 1.02
CA HIS A 166 9.20 -16.04 1.99
C HIS A 166 9.95 -14.71 2.22
N ARG A 167 9.20 -13.61 2.21
CA ARG A 167 9.75 -12.28 2.47
C ARG A 167 9.30 -11.71 3.82
N ILE A 168 8.00 -11.70 4.07
CA ILE A 168 7.34 -11.30 5.32
C ILE A 168 6.08 -12.14 5.49
N GLY A 169 5.61 -12.26 6.71
CA GLY A 169 4.31 -12.87 7.00
C GLY A 169 4.38 -13.93 8.09
N VAL A 170 3.25 -14.13 8.74
CA VAL A 170 3.01 -15.25 9.65
C VAL A 170 2.86 -16.52 8.82
N HIS A 171 3.37 -17.64 9.29
CA HIS A 171 3.13 -18.93 8.64
C HIS A 171 1.64 -19.27 8.64
N VAL A 172 1.16 -19.92 7.57
CA VAL A 172 -0.25 -20.29 7.42
C VAL A 172 -0.79 -21.03 8.64
N ARG A 173 -0.06 -22.02 9.16
CA ARG A 173 -0.44 -22.81 10.34
C ARG A 173 -0.63 -21.98 11.62
N ASP A 174 0.05 -20.85 11.72
CA ASP A 174 0.04 -19.98 12.93
C ASP A 174 -0.95 -18.81 12.79
N ALA A 175 -1.59 -18.65 11.60
CA ALA A 175 -2.45 -17.52 11.27
C ALA A 175 -3.63 -17.34 12.24
N GLY A 176 -4.29 -18.44 12.63
CA GLY A 176 -5.41 -18.41 13.56
C GLY A 176 -5.01 -17.92 14.95
N GLU A 177 -3.91 -18.45 15.50
CA GLU A 177 -3.42 -18.06 16.84
C GLU A 177 -2.91 -16.62 16.84
N PHE A 178 -2.20 -16.19 15.79
CA PHE A 178 -1.74 -14.81 15.69
C PHE A 178 -2.90 -13.82 15.60
N ALA A 179 -3.91 -14.13 14.79
CA ALA A 179 -5.11 -13.30 14.68
C ALA A 179 -5.91 -13.26 16.02
N ALA A 180 -5.98 -14.38 16.76
CA ALA A 180 -6.62 -14.42 18.05
C ALA A 180 -5.89 -13.53 19.07
N LYS A 181 -4.56 -13.56 19.09
CA LYS A 181 -3.76 -12.62 19.91
C LYS A 181 -4.03 -11.17 19.54
N ALA A 182 -4.03 -10.85 18.25
CA ALA A 182 -4.31 -9.50 17.79
C ALA A 182 -5.70 -9.02 18.19
N ALA A 183 -6.74 -9.86 18.03
CA ALA A 183 -8.11 -9.52 18.35
C ALA A 183 -8.36 -9.34 19.87
N ALA A 184 -7.55 -9.98 20.72
CA ALA A 184 -7.63 -9.83 22.18
C ALA A 184 -7.05 -8.50 22.69
N LEU A 185 -6.29 -7.77 21.88
CA LEU A 185 -5.62 -6.54 22.28
C LEU A 185 -6.55 -5.33 22.18
N PRO A 186 -6.74 -4.54 23.27
CA PRO A 186 -7.74 -3.48 23.32
C PRO A 186 -7.45 -2.31 22.38
N GLY A 187 -6.19 -2.09 21.98
CA GLY A 187 -5.79 -1.03 21.06
C GLY A 187 -5.81 -1.42 19.57
N ILE A 188 -6.01 -2.70 19.25
CA ILE A 188 -5.89 -3.21 17.88
C ILE A 188 -7.27 -3.29 17.21
N GLU A 189 -7.27 -3.01 15.92
CA GLU A 189 -8.37 -3.28 14.99
C GLU A 189 -7.82 -4.04 13.78
N ILE A 190 -8.26 -5.27 13.58
CA ILE A 190 -7.91 -6.05 12.38
C ILE A 190 -8.75 -5.54 11.22
N GLU A 191 -8.15 -4.67 10.38
CA GLU A 191 -8.77 -4.11 9.18
C GLU A 191 -8.68 -5.10 8.02
N GLY A 192 -7.62 -5.88 7.94
CA GLY A 192 -7.46 -6.85 6.87
C GLY A 192 -6.45 -7.98 7.15
N VAL A 193 -6.43 -8.92 6.23
CA VAL A 193 -5.45 -10.02 6.15
C VAL A 193 -4.96 -10.09 4.70
N PHE A 194 -3.66 -10.20 4.49
CA PHE A 194 -3.14 -10.25 3.13
C PHE A 194 -1.96 -11.19 2.94
N SER A 195 -1.75 -11.54 1.68
CA SER A 195 -0.54 -12.18 1.21
C SER A 195 -0.04 -11.51 -0.08
N HIS A 196 0.95 -12.09 -0.74
CA HIS A 196 1.48 -11.58 -2.00
C HIS A 196 1.91 -12.74 -2.90
N PHE A 197 1.49 -12.70 -4.16
CA PHE A 197 1.95 -13.65 -5.15
C PHE A 197 3.43 -13.42 -5.50
N ALA A 198 4.19 -14.50 -5.53
CA ALA A 198 5.60 -14.45 -5.92
C ALA A 198 5.77 -14.40 -7.44
N THR A 199 4.89 -15.08 -8.17
CA THR A 199 5.02 -15.35 -9.61
C THR A 199 3.69 -15.21 -10.37
N ALA A 200 2.86 -14.20 -10.01
CA ALA A 200 1.59 -13.98 -10.70
C ALA A 200 1.76 -13.63 -12.19
N ASP A 201 2.90 -13.10 -12.58
CA ASP A 201 3.31 -12.71 -13.92
C ASP A 201 3.99 -13.84 -14.72
N ALA A 202 4.27 -15.00 -14.11
CA ALA A 202 4.81 -16.15 -14.82
C ALA A 202 3.75 -16.81 -15.72
N ASP A 203 4.17 -17.42 -16.84
CA ASP A 203 3.27 -18.15 -17.73
C ASP A 203 2.60 -19.32 -17.02
N ASP A 204 3.36 -20.07 -16.20
CA ASP A 204 2.81 -21.13 -15.35
C ASP A 204 2.19 -20.54 -14.08
N LYS A 205 0.88 -20.67 -13.95
CA LYS A 205 0.09 -20.19 -12.81
C LYS A 205 -0.04 -21.20 -11.66
N ALA A 206 0.56 -22.38 -11.76
CA ALA A 206 0.43 -23.42 -10.73
C ALA A 206 0.90 -22.96 -9.35
N TYR A 207 2.00 -22.21 -9.28
CA TYR A 207 2.49 -21.71 -8.01
C TYR A 207 1.59 -20.60 -7.43
N ALA A 208 1.03 -19.74 -8.26
CA ALA A 208 0.07 -18.73 -7.81
C ALA A 208 -1.22 -19.39 -7.28
N ALA A 209 -1.71 -20.44 -7.94
CA ALA A 209 -2.84 -21.23 -7.46
C ALA A 209 -2.54 -21.87 -6.10
N HIS A 210 -1.36 -22.49 -5.94
CA HIS A 210 -0.94 -23.06 -4.66
C HIS A 210 -0.85 -22.00 -3.54
N GLN A 211 -0.31 -20.80 -3.84
CA GLN A 211 -0.28 -19.70 -2.87
C GLN A 211 -1.70 -19.26 -2.47
N PHE A 212 -2.63 -19.22 -3.43
CA PHE A 212 -4.03 -18.88 -3.16
C PHE A 212 -4.71 -19.90 -2.25
N GLU A 213 -4.52 -21.20 -2.49
CA GLU A 213 -5.03 -22.28 -1.63
C GLU A 213 -4.51 -22.13 -0.19
N ARG A 214 -3.22 -21.88 -0.02
CA ARG A 214 -2.62 -21.64 1.28
C ARG A 214 -3.17 -20.38 1.96
N PHE A 215 -3.50 -19.35 1.18
CA PHE A 215 -4.12 -18.14 1.74
C PHE A 215 -5.54 -18.43 2.21
N GLN A 216 -6.32 -19.21 1.46
CA GLN A 216 -7.65 -19.65 1.87
C GLN A 216 -7.60 -20.50 3.14
N GLU A 217 -6.62 -21.37 3.29
CA GLU A 217 -6.38 -22.13 4.52
C GLU A 217 -6.13 -21.20 5.72
N ALA A 218 -5.24 -20.21 5.58
CA ALA A 218 -4.99 -19.23 6.64
C ALA A 218 -6.26 -18.47 7.03
N LEU A 219 -7.05 -18.01 6.06
CA LEU A 219 -8.33 -17.34 6.31
C LEU A 219 -9.35 -18.25 7.02
N LYS A 220 -9.35 -19.54 6.70
CA LYS A 220 -10.18 -20.54 7.37
C LYS A 220 -9.77 -20.68 8.84
N LEU A 221 -8.48 -20.85 9.15
CA LEU A 221 -7.96 -20.93 10.52
C LEU A 221 -8.30 -19.70 11.35
N ILE A 222 -8.25 -18.50 10.74
CA ILE A 222 -8.63 -17.25 11.40
C ILE A 222 -10.13 -17.23 11.72
N ARG A 223 -10.99 -17.64 10.77
CA ARG A 223 -12.45 -17.69 10.96
C ARG A 223 -12.87 -18.74 11.99
N GLU A 224 -12.16 -19.86 12.10
CA GLU A 224 -12.39 -20.89 13.12
C GLU A 224 -12.14 -20.37 14.55
N LYS A 225 -11.32 -19.31 14.71
CA LYS A 225 -11.17 -18.57 15.96
C LYS A 225 -12.29 -17.54 16.21
N GLY A 226 -13.32 -17.50 15.38
CA GLY A 226 -14.42 -16.52 15.49
C GLY A 226 -14.06 -15.11 15.04
N ILE A 227 -12.93 -14.92 14.36
CA ILE A 227 -12.44 -13.60 13.97
C ILE A 227 -12.96 -13.26 12.58
N ARG A 228 -13.60 -12.08 12.47
CA ARG A 228 -14.01 -11.51 11.20
C ARG A 228 -12.80 -10.91 10.48
N VAL A 229 -12.69 -11.16 9.19
CA VAL A 229 -11.70 -10.54 8.30
C VAL A 229 -12.45 -9.58 7.37
N PRO A 230 -12.38 -8.26 7.61
CA PRO A 230 -13.09 -7.27 6.78
C PRO A 230 -12.55 -7.19 5.35
N LEU A 231 -11.22 -7.23 5.19
CA LEU A 231 -10.55 -7.15 3.89
C LEU A 231 -9.54 -8.29 3.74
N ALA A 232 -9.83 -9.26 2.89
CA ALA A 232 -8.87 -10.29 2.48
C ALA A 232 -8.30 -9.92 1.11
N HIS A 233 -6.97 -9.87 0.98
CA HIS A 233 -6.36 -9.48 -0.30
C HIS A 233 -5.01 -10.14 -0.57
N ILE A 234 -4.81 -10.62 -1.80
CA ILE A 234 -3.56 -11.25 -2.25
C ILE A 234 -3.10 -10.70 -3.61
N ALA A 235 -4.04 -10.32 -4.47
CA ALA A 235 -3.79 -9.93 -5.85
C ALA A 235 -2.92 -8.65 -5.96
N ASN A 236 -1.90 -8.73 -6.81
CA ASN A 236 -1.06 -7.63 -7.28
C ASN A 236 -1.48 -7.19 -8.70
N SER A 237 -0.70 -6.34 -9.37
CA SER A 237 -0.99 -5.86 -10.73
C SER A 237 -1.15 -6.97 -11.75
N ALA A 238 -0.26 -7.96 -11.77
CA ALA A 238 -0.36 -9.09 -12.69
C ALA A 238 -1.62 -9.94 -12.43
N ALA A 239 -1.94 -10.20 -11.17
CA ALA A 239 -3.14 -10.92 -10.81
C ALA A 239 -4.43 -10.16 -11.15
N LEU A 240 -4.43 -8.82 -11.16
CA LEU A 240 -5.56 -8.01 -11.62
C LEU A 240 -5.97 -8.36 -13.05
N THR A 241 -4.99 -8.53 -13.94
CA THR A 241 -5.22 -8.78 -15.36
C THR A 241 -5.37 -10.26 -15.70
N GLU A 242 -4.58 -11.12 -15.07
CA GLU A 242 -4.42 -12.52 -15.48
C GLU A 242 -5.10 -13.53 -14.55
N LEU A 243 -5.42 -13.14 -13.30
CA LEU A 243 -5.94 -14.03 -12.26
C LEU A 243 -7.20 -13.46 -11.60
N ARG A 244 -8.20 -13.08 -12.40
CA ARG A 244 -9.43 -12.40 -11.90
C ARG A 244 -10.13 -13.16 -10.77
N ALA A 245 -10.10 -14.49 -10.77
CA ALA A 245 -10.69 -15.31 -9.71
C ALA A 245 -10.06 -15.08 -8.31
N TYR A 246 -8.92 -14.41 -8.24
CA TYR A 246 -8.16 -14.19 -7.00
C TYR A 246 -8.22 -12.73 -6.50
N GLN A 247 -9.11 -11.89 -7.04
CA GLN A 247 -9.23 -10.47 -6.68
C GLN A 247 -9.64 -10.26 -5.21
N MET A 248 -10.52 -11.12 -4.69
CA MET A 248 -11.05 -11.04 -3.32
C MET A 248 -11.61 -9.64 -2.97
N ASP A 249 -11.40 -9.15 -1.72
CA ASP A 249 -11.97 -7.88 -1.28
C ASP A 249 -11.18 -6.64 -1.74
N MET A 250 -9.91 -6.82 -2.11
CA MET A 250 -9.08 -5.70 -2.58
C MET A 250 -7.93 -6.18 -3.47
N VAL A 251 -7.65 -5.43 -4.53
CA VAL A 251 -6.49 -5.62 -5.41
C VAL A 251 -5.51 -4.47 -5.22
N ARG A 252 -4.21 -4.80 -5.17
CA ARG A 252 -3.13 -3.82 -5.01
C ARG A 252 -2.40 -3.62 -6.34
N GLN A 253 -2.78 -2.57 -7.05
CA GLN A 253 -2.16 -2.19 -8.32
C GLN A 253 -0.98 -1.24 -8.07
N GLY A 254 0.17 -1.54 -8.64
CA GLY A 254 1.36 -0.70 -8.62
C GLY A 254 1.93 -0.51 -10.01
N ILE A 255 2.73 -1.46 -10.45
CA ILE A 255 3.35 -1.46 -11.78
C ILE A 255 2.44 -2.20 -12.77
N ASN A 256 2.18 -1.55 -13.89
CA ASN A 256 1.60 -2.15 -15.10
C ASN A 256 2.38 -1.65 -16.31
#